data_c11564aa2ca5d228121da01ace707a1f
#
_entry.id   c11564aa2ca5d228121da01ace707a1f
#
_cell.length_a   1.000
_cell.length_b   1.000
_cell.length_c   1.000
_cell.angle_alpha   90.00
_cell.angle_beta   90.00
_cell.angle_gamma   90.00
#
_symmetry.space_group_name_H-M   'P 1'
#
loop_
_entity.id
_entity.type
_entity.pdbx_description
1 polymer ?
#
loop_
_entity_poly.entity_id
_entity_poly.type
_entity_poly.pdbx_seq_one_letter_code
_entity_poly.pdbx_strand_id
1 'polypeptide(L)'
;MCLAYQSDSISNYYNPDGSPIWPPNRGFDGNPTKVTLEPGTLIDRYGYDGGTFVSPKGIPYTERSLPIGTDQKPYTVFEVVKPVEVKAGKIAKWFGENGGGIQYEFSQKI
;
A
#
# COMPACT_ATOMS: atom_id res chain seq x y z
N MET A 1 7.42 -19.94 24.68
CA MET A 1 6.27 -19.05 24.92
C MET A 1 5.81 -18.43 23.63
N CYS A 2 4.55 -18.55 23.35
CA CYS A 2 3.99 -17.99 22.12
C CYS A 2 4.11 -16.47 22.06
N LEU A 3 4.06 -15.81 23.20
CA LEU A 3 4.20 -14.36 23.26
C LEU A 3 5.54 -13.86 22.73
N ALA A 4 6.62 -14.55 23.11
CA ALA A 4 7.94 -14.17 22.63
C ALA A 4 8.05 -14.34 21.11
N TYR A 5 7.47 -15.42 20.60
CA TYR A 5 7.48 -15.67 19.17
C TYR A 5 6.68 -14.59 18.42
N GLN A 6 5.52 -14.23 18.93
CA GLN A 6 4.70 -13.19 18.32
C GLN A 6 5.41 -11.84 18.35
N SER A 7 6.11 -11.55 19.44
CA SER A 7 6.87 -10.30 19.54
C SER A 7 7.96 -10.23 18.48
N ASP A 8 8.65 -11.35 18.24
CA ASP A 8 9.67 -11.38 17.21
C ASP A 8 9.11 -11.11 15.82
N SER A 9 7.94 -11.70 15.54
CA SER A 9 7.25 -11.46 14.28
C SER A 9 6.88 -9.99 14.10
N ILE A 10 6.36 -9.37 15.15
CA ILE A 10 5.99 -7.96 15.13
C ILE A 10 7.22 -7.09 14.98
N SER A 11 8.30 -7.38 15.72
CA SER A 11 9.48 -6.55 15.69
C SER A 11 10.22 -6.55 14.36
N ASN A 12 9.95 -7.52 13.48
CA ASN A 12 10.49 -7.52 12.13
C ASN A 12 9.92 -6.40 11.26
N TYR A 13 8.77 -5.86 11.63
CA TYR A 13 8.06 -4.86 10.82
C TYR A 13 7.85 -3.55 11.55
N TYR A 14 8.19 -3.46 12.82
CA TYR A 14 7.94 -2.27 13.64
C TYR A 14 9.15 -1.94 14.48
N ASN A 15 9.42 -0.65 14.61
CA ASN A 15 10.44 -0.15 15.51
C ASN A 15 10.00 -0.29 16.97
N PRO A 16 10.93 -0.20 17.94
CA PRO A 16 10.56 -0.29 19.36
C PRO A 16 9.50 0.72 19.81
N ASP A 17 9.41 1.87 19.13
CA ASP A 17 8.41 2.89 19.45
C ASP A 17 7.05 2.63 18.79
N GLY A 18 6.91 1.53 18.07
CA GLY A 18 5.67 1.15 17.39
C GLY A 18 5.52 1.69 15.98
N SER A 19 6.44 2.52 15.51
CA SER A 19 6.36 3.02 14.15
C SER A 19 6.69 1.92 13.15
N PRO A 20 6.05 1.93 11.97
CA PRO A 20 6.29 0.89 10.98
C PRO A 20 7.66 1.02 10.33
N ILE A 21 8.27 -0.14 10.05
CA ILE A 21 9.44 -0.23 9.16
C ILE A 21 8.90 -0.46 7.77
N TRP A 22 9.02 0.54 6.91
CA TRP A 22 8.46 0.46 5.57
C TRP A 22 9.24 -0.53 4.70
N PRO A 23 8.56 -1.25 3.79
CA PRO A 23 9.23 -2.23 2.95
C PRO A 23 10.24 -1.58 2.01
N PRO A 24 11.28 -2.33 1.60
CA PRO A 24 12.21 -1.82 0.60
C PRO A 24 11.52 -1.64 -0.76
N ASN A 25 12.19 -0.96 -1.66
CA ASN A 25 11.71 -0.75 -3.04
C ASN A 25 10.33 -0.10 -3.09
N ARG A 26 10.02 0.78 -2.11
CA ARG A 26 8.75 1.50 -2.00
C ARG A 26 7.54 0.57 -1.96
N GLY A 27 7.74 -0.67 -1.52
CA GLY A 27 6.67 -1.67 -1.42
C GLY A 27 6.39 -2.43 -2.71
N PHE A 28 7.12 -2.18 -3.78
CA PHE A 28 6.96 -2.94 -5.02
C PHE A 28 7.71 -4.27 -4.96
N ASP A 29 7.06 -5.31 -5.44
CA ASP A 29 7.68 -6.61 -5.69
C ASP A 29 8.24 -6.57 -7.10
N GLY A 30 9.55 -6.32 -7.22
CA GLY A 30 10.20 -6.15 -8.51
C GLY A 30 10.17 -4.70 -8.99
N ASN A 31 10.46 -4.50 -10.25
CA ASN A 31 10.52 -3.17 -10.84
C ASN A 31 9.14 -2.68 -11.26
N PRO A 32 8.70 -1.51 -10.79
CA PRO A 32 7.45 -0.95 -11.27
C PRO A 32 7.58 -0.48 -12.71
N THR A 33 6.46 -0.42 -13.41
CA THR A 33 6.39 0.09 -14.77
C THR A 33 5.56 1.35 -14.83
N LYS A 34 5.84 2.21 -15.81
CA LYS A 34 5.02 3.40 -16.03
C LYS A 34 3.75 2.99 -16.77
N VAL A 35 2.62 3.43 -16.25
CA VAL A 35 1.32 3.27 -16.91
C VAL A 35 0.57 4.58 -16.84
N THR A 36 -0.35 4.79 -17.78
CA THR A 36 -1.24 5.94 -17.77
C THR A 36 -2.60 5.48 -17.31
N LEU A 37 -3.10 6.10 -16.25
CA LEU A 37 -4.46 5.88 -15.79
C LEU A 37 -5.39 6.77 -16.58
N GLU A 38 -6.35 6.15 -17.28
CA GLU A 38 -7.28 6.88 -18.12
C GLU A 38 -8.47 7.43 -17.32
N PRO A 39 -9.12 8.50 -17.80
CA PRO A 39 -10.33 9.01 -17.16
C PRO A 39 -11.38 7.91 -16.99
N GLY A 40 -12.05 7.91 -15.85
CA GLY A 40 -13.04 6.88 -15.52
C GLY A 40 -12.46 5.73 -14.71
N THR A 41 -11.15 5.62 -14.59
CA THR A 41 -10.52 4.58 -13.79
C THR A 41 -10.83 4.83 -12.31
N LEU A 42 -11.27 3.79 -11.62
CA LEU A 42 -11.56 3.86 -10.18
C LEU A 42 -10.37 3.30 -9.41
N ILE A 43 -9.90 4.09 -8.46
CA ILE A 43 -8.79 3.76 -7.59
C ILE A 43 -9.20 4.02 -6.15
N ASP A 44 -8.52 3.42 -5.20
CA ASP A 44 -8.87 3.59 -3.80
C ASP A 44 -7.63 3.58 -2.91
N ARG A 45 -7.79 4.06 -1.69
CA ARG A 45 -6.75 3.98 -0.68
C ARG A 45 -7.33 3.97 0.72
N TYR A 46 -6.59 3.36 1.64
CA TYR A 46 -6.79 3.49 3.08
C TYR A 46 -5.74 4.50 3.57
N GLY A 47 -6.18 5.58 4.16
CA GLY A 47 -5.28 6.57 4.72
C GLY A 47 -5.82 7.99 4.58
N TYR A 48 -5.08 8.91 5.19
CA TYR A 48 -5.43 10.33 5.15
C TYR A 48 -4.98 10.96 3.85
N ASP A 49 -5.52 12.13 3.54
CA ASP A 49 -5.13 12.87 2.34
C ASP A 49 -3.63 13.18 2.37
N GLY A 50 -3.06 13.30 1.19
CA GLY A 50 -1.64 13.61 1.05
C GLY A 50 -0.75 12.42 0.77
N GLY A 51 -1.32 11.22 0.66
CA GLY A 51 -0.56 10.04 0.24
C GLY A 51 -0.31 10.02 -1.25
N THR A 52 0.59 9.15 -1.68
CA THR A 52 0.95 9.00 -3.10
C THR A 52 0.65 7.61 -3.64
N PHE A 53 0.22 6.69 -2.80
CA PHE A 53 -0.07 5.31 -3.21
C PHE A 53 -1.56 5.03 -3.20
N VAL A 54 -2.03 4.40 -4.26
CA VAL A 54 -3.40 3.91 -4.37
C VAL A 54 -3.37 2.52 -4.98
N SER A 55 -4.51 1.87 -5.01
CA SER A 55 -4.70 0.58 -5.69
C SER A 55 -5.91 0.68 -6.62
N PRO A 56 -6.02 -0.20 -7.63
CA PRO A 56 -7.28 -0.35 -8.34
C PRO A 56 -8.38 -0.65 -7.33
N LYS A 57 -9.55 -0.08 -7.53
CA LYS A 57 -10.67 -0.29 -6.61
C LYS A 57 -10.96 -1.77 -6.45
N GLY A 58 -11.10 -2.21 -5.19
CA GLY A 58 -11.52 -3.58 -4.88
C GLY A 58 -10.39 -4.56 -4.59
N ILE A 59 -9.13 -4.13 -4.62
CA ILE A 59 -8.03 -5.01 -4.20
C ILE A 59 -8.25 -5.35 -2.72
N PRO A 60 -8.22 -6.65 -2.34
CA PRO A 60 -8.39 -7.03 -0.94
C PRO A 60 -7.37 -6.36 -0.03
N TYR A 61 -7.80 -6.02 1.18
CA TYR A 61 -6.93 -5.35 2.16
C TYR A 61 -5.65 -6.14 2.42
N THR A 62 -5.75 -7.46 2.55
CA THR A 62 -4.61 -8.33 2.84
C THR A 62 -3.55 -8.35 1.74
N GLU A 63 -3.92 -7.96 0.53
CA GLU A 63 -2.99 -7.91 -0.59
C GLU A 63 -2.29 -6.56 -0.73
N ARG A 64 -2.56 -5.62 0.18
CA ARG A 64 -1.99 -4.28 0.12
C ARG A 64 -0.77 -4.09 1.02
N SER A 65 -0.42 -5.06 1.84
CA SER A 65 0.72 -5.02 2.77
C SER A 65 0.76 -3.71 3.57
N LEU A 66 -0.32 -3.42 4.26
CA LEU A 66 -0.45 -2.19 5.04
C LEU A 66 -0.15 -2.44 6.52
N PRO A 67 0.38 -1.43 7.25
CA PRO A 67 0.63 -1.59 8.69
C PRO A 67 -0.64 -1.89 9.48
N ILE A 68 -0.48 -2.52 10.63
CA ILE A 68 -1.59 -2.78 11.55
C ILE A 68 -2.33 -1.48 11.84
N GLY A 69 -3.67 -1.53 11.77
CA GLY A 69 -4.53 -0.40 12.08
C GLY A 69 -4.84 0.52 10.90
N THR A 70 -4.24 0.27 9.74
CA THR A 70 -4.53 1.09 8.56
C THR A 70 -5.98 0.99 8.11
N ASP A 71 -6.64 -0.15 8.36
CA ASP A 71 -8.05 -0.34 8.06
C ASP A 71 -8.97 0.53 8.91
N GLN A 72 -8.46 1.12 9.98
CA GLN A 72 -9.20 2.08 10.80
C GLN A 72 -9.10 3.51 10.24
N LYS A 73 -8.23 3.74 9.28
CA LYS A 73 -8.11 5.04 8.63
C LYS A 73 -9.17 5.18 7.55
N PRO A 74 -9.44 6.42 7.10
CA PRO A 74 -10.44 6.63 6.05
C PRO A 74 -10.15 5.81 4.81
N TYR A 75 -11.20 5.22 4.26
CA TYR A 75 -11.16 4.54 2.97
C TYR A 75 -11.81 5.45 1.95
N THR A 76 -11.09 5.78 0.88
CA THR A 76 -11.57 6.71 -0.13
C THR A 76 -11.43 6.09 -1.51
N VAL A 77 -12.49 6.21 -2.30
CA VAL A 77 -12.49 5.84 -3.71
C VAL A 77 -12.38 7.12 -4.52
N PHE A 78 -11.48 7.13 -5.49
CA PHE A 78 -11.28 8.25 -6.40
C PHE A 78 -11.59 7.80 -7.82
N GLU A 79 -12.09 8.73 -8.61
CA GLU A 79 -12.20 8.53 -10.06
C GLU A 79 -11.18 9.42 -10.75
N VAL A 80 -10.40 8.83 -11.65
CA VAL A 80 -9.44 9.58 -12.45
C VAL A 80 -10.22 10.44 -13.45
N VAL A 81 -9.96 11.74 -13.48
CA VAL A 81 -10.69 12.68 -14.36
C VAL A 81 -9.85 13.15 -15.55
N LYS A 82 -8.54 13.07 -15.44
CA LYS A 82 -7.60 13.39 -16.53
C LYS A 82 -6.54 12.29 -16.58
N PRO A 83 -6.00 11.97 -17.78
CA PRO A 83 -4.93 10.98 -17.87
C PRO A 83 -3.78 11.36 -16.93
N VAL A 84 -3.28 10.38 -16.19
CA VAL A 84 -2.16 10.59 -15.27
C VAL A 84 -1.19 9.42 -15.35
N GLU A 85 0.09 9.75 -15.46
CA GLU A 85 1.15 8.74 -15.47
C GLU A 85 1.53 8.38 -14.06
N VAL A 86 1.59 7.08 -13.78
CA VAL A 86 1.94 6.54 -12.48
C VAL A 86 2.94 5.41 -12.64
N LYS A 87 3.59 5.02 -11.54
CA LYS A 87 4.34 3.78 -11.47
C LYS A 87 3.42 2.70 -10.93
N ALA A 88 3.36 1.57 -11.63
CA ALA A 88 2.47 0.48 -11.28
C ALA A 88 3.25 -0.81 -11.10
N GLY A 89 2.83 -1.62 -10.15
CA GLY A 89 3.43 -2.91 -9.93
C GLY A 89 2.76 -3.69 -8.83
N LYS A 90 3.20 -4.93 -8.64
CA LYS A 90 2.73 -5.77 -7.55
C LYS A 90 3.22 -5.24 -6.21
N ILE A 91 2.42 -5.46 -5.19
CA ILE A 91 2.77 -5.13 -3.82
C ILE A 91 3.53 -6.30 -3.21
N ALA A 92 4.70 -6.01 -2.61
CA ALA A 92 5.51 -7.01 -1.93
C ALA A 92 4.83 -7.49 -0.65
N LYS A 93 5.16 -8.72 -0.21
CA LYS A 93 4.77 -9.21 1.11
C LYS A 93 5.45 -8.35 2.18
N TRP A 94 4.67 -7.84 3.11
CA TRP A 94 5.21 -7.06 4.23
C TRP A 94 4.18 -6.97 5.33
N PHE A 95 4.58 -6.59 6.53
CA PHE A 95 3.72 -6.48 7.72
C PHE A 95 2.93 -7.75 8.04
N GLY A 96 3.43 -8.91 7.64
CA GLY A 96 2.71 -10.17 7.82
C GLY A 96 1.56 -10.39 6.84
N GLU A 97 1.38 -9.48 5.87
CA GLU A 97 0.33 -9.58 4.88
C GLU A 97 0.83 -10.23 3.60
N ASN A 98 -0.09 -10.80 2.82
CA ASN A 98 0.26 -11.58 1.64
C ASN A 98 0.86 -10.74 0.51
N GLY A 99 0.47 -9.49 0.39
CA GLY A 99 0.82 -8.70 -0.77
C GLY A 99 0.16 -9.25 -2.04
N GLY A 100 0.75 -8.95 -3.18
CA GLY A 100 0.30 -9.48 -4.47
C GLY A 100 -0.75 -8.63 -5.16
N GLY A 101 -1.38 -7.69 -4.47
CA GLY A 101 -2.24 -6.70 -5.12
C GLY A 101 -1.42 -5.75 -5.98
N ILE A 102 -2.10 -4.87 -6.67
CA ILE A 102 -1.45 -3.86 -7.51
C ILE A 102 -1.47 -2.53 -6.76
N GLN A 103 -0.37 -1.79 -6.83
CA GLN A 103 -0.34 -0.41 -6.37
C GLN A 103 0.10 0.52 -7.48
N TYR A 104 -0.43 1.73 -7.43
CA TYR A 104 -0.02 2.83 -8.28
C TYR A 104 0.61 3.89 -7.41
N GLU A 105 1.78 4.36 -7.82
CA GLU A 105 2.45 5.46 -7.13
C GLU A 105 2.38 6.71 -7.97
N PHE A 106 1.77 7.75 -7.41
CA PHE A 106 1.69 9.07 -8.04
C PHE A 106 2.97 9.85 -7.75
N SER A 107 3.36 10.73 -8.66
CA SER A 107 4.50 11.62 -8.45
C SER A 107 4.17 12.77 -7.50
N GLN A 108 2.89 13.03 -7.28
CA GLN A 108 2.41 14.10 -6.41
C GLN A 108 1.40 13.56 -5.42
N LYS A 109 1.22 14.26 -4.32
CA LYS A 109 0.21 13.91 -3.32
C LYS A 109 -1.19 14.01 -3.91
N ILE A 110 -2.01 13.07 -3.46
CA ILE A 110 -3.40 13.00 -3.88
C ILE A 110 -4.25 13.88 -2.98
#